data_83ab20115854b73866e971a03e6eb8a9
#
_entry.id   83ab20115854b73866e971a03e6eb8a9
#
_cell.length_a   1.000
_cell.length_b   1.000
_cell.length_c   1.000
_cell.angle_alpha   90.00
_cell.angle_beta   90.00
_cell.angle_gamma   90.00
#
_symmetry.space_group_name_H-M   'P 1'
#
loop_
_entity.id
_entity.type
_entity.pdbx_description
1 polymer ?
#
loop_
_entity_poly.entity_id
_entity_poly.type
_entity_poly.pdbx_seq_one_letter_code
_entity_poly.pdbx_strand_id
1 'polypeptide(L)'
;MKNNKEEGKVQQNKKKKEKMLFSAAYELFTTKGANNTAIDDIVKKAGVAKGTFYLYFKDKYDIIDRLILDKSAQLINEAVEEMNKVGLKNFKEKTLFFINYVITYFKKNKLMLKLINKNFSTGLFKRAAINTDGNTHTEIQEIFKLFIENLVDNGMDEEEAEIALFMVFELVGSVCYSSIILKEPKDIDEIKPILFKNVLKIMEI
;
A
#
# COMPACT_ATOMS: atom_id res chain seq x y z
N MET A 1 -22.93 23.07 -26.53
CA MET A 1 -21.49 23.27 -26.25
C MET A 1 -21.14 23.95 -24.91
N LYS A 2 -22.06 24.69 -24.23
CA LYS A 2 -21.80 25.28 -22.89
C LYS A 2 -21.82 24.26 -21.75
N ASN A 3 -22.70 23.24 -21.80
CA ASN A 3 -22.83 22.23 -20.72
C ASN A 3 -21.56 21.40 -20.49
N ASN A 4 -20.84 20.98 -21.52
CA ASN A 4 -19.64 20.14 -21.38
C ASN A 4 -18.45 20.85 -20.69
N LYS A 5 -18.36 22.19 -20.79
CA LYS A 5 -17.29 22.97 -20.10
C LYS A 5 -17.58 23.21 -18.62
N GLU A 6 -18.86 23.31 -18.24
CA GLU A 6 -19.26 23.47 -16.84
C GLU A 6 -19.17 22.16 -16.08
N GLU A 7 -19.60 21.05 -16.69
CA GLU A 7 -19.43 19.70 -16.12
C GLU A 7 -17.95 19.36 -15.90
N GLY A 8 -17.07 19.70 -16.86
CA GLY A 8 -15.62 19.52 -16.72
C GLY A 8 -15.02 20.33 -15.55
N LYS A 9 -15.47 21.59 -15.35
CA LYS A 9 -15.02 22.43 -14.23
C LYS A 9 -15.49 21.89 -12.86
N VAL A 10 -16.73 21.41 -12.78
CA VAL A 10 -17.29 20.81 -11.56
C VAL A 10 -16.52 19.56 -11.19
N GLN A 11 -16.23 18.69 -12.18
CA GLN A 11 -15.44 17.47 -12.00
C GLN A 11 -14.00 17.76 -11.53
N GLN A 12 -13.36 18.77 -12.14
CA GLN A 12 -12.01 19.21 -11.75
C GLN A 12 -11.98 19.77 -10.32
N ASN A 13 -12.98 20.59 -9.95
CA ASN A 13 -13.09 21.11 -8.59
C ASN A 13 -13.36 20.01 -7.57
N LYS A 14 -14.12 18.98 -7.95
CA LYS A 14 -14.37 17.79 -7.13
C LYS A 14 -13.06 17.05 -6.85
N LYS A 15 -12.32 16.68 -7.89
CA LYS A 15 -11.00 16.01 -7.76
C LYS A 15 -9.99 16.86 -6.96
N LYS A 16 -10.01 18.19 -7.12
CA LYS A 16 -9.13 19.10 -6.38
C LYS A 16 -9.41 19.05 -4.87
N LYS A 17 -10.68 19.13 -4.47
CA LYS A 17 -11.09 19.07 -3.05
C LYS A 17 -10.76 17.71 -2.41
N GLU A 18 -10.98 16.63 -3.13
CA GLU A 18 -10.59 15.27 -2.70
C GLU A 18 -9.09 15.19 -2.45
N LYS A 19 -8.25 15.64 -3.39
CA LYS A 19 -6.79 15.69 -3.21
C LYS A 19 -6.36 16.55 -2.02
N MET A 20 -7.01 17.68 -1.76
CA MET A 20 -6.72 18.53 -0.60
C MET A 20 -7.03 17.79 0.71
N LEU A 21 -8.15 17.06 0.79
CA LEU A 21 -8.50 16.23 1.94
C LEU A 21 -7.49 15.09 2.14
N PHE A 22 -7.11 14.38 1.06
CA PHE A 22 -6.08 13.34 1.12
C PHE A 22 -4.74 13.87 1.63
N SER A 23 -4.26 14.98 1.09
CA SER A 23 -2.99 15.57 1.50
C SER A 23 -3.01 16.01 2.97
N ALA A 24 -4.10 16.66 3.41
CA ALA A 24 -4.27 17.09 4.79
C ALA A 24 -4.34 15.88 5.75
N ALA A 25 -5.09 14.84 5.38
CA ALA A 25 -5.22 13.63 6.17
C ALA A 25 -3.87 12.90 6.28
N TYR A 26 -3.15 12.71 5.17
CA TYR A 26 -1.84 12.07 5.16
C TYR A 26 -0.86 12.77 6.09
N GLU A 27 -0.75 14.10 6.00
CA GLU A 27 0.16 14.87 6.86
C GLU A 27 -0.23 14.75 8.33
N LEU A 28 -1.52 14.86 8.67
CA LEU A 28 -1.99 14.73 10.05
C LEU A 28 -1.79 13.32 10.60
N PHE A 29 -2.09 12.29 9.82
CA PHE A 29 -1.90 10.90 10.25
C PHE A 29 -0.42 10.56 10.44
N THR A 30 0.44 11.15 9.63
CA THR A 30 1.90 10.93 9.73
C THR A 30 2.57 11.82 10.77
N THR A 31 1.95 12.87 11.26
CA THR A 31 2.51 13.74 12.32
C THR A 31 1.92 13.46 13.71
N LYS A 32 0.59 13.42 13.82
CA LYS A 32 -0.13 13.22 15.08
C LYS A 32 -0.56 11.76 15.31
N GLY A 33 -0.55 10.95 14.25
CA GLY A 33 -1.14 9.62 14.23
C GLY A 33 -2.65 9.63 13.95
N ALA A 34 -3.14 8.55 13.34
CA ALA A 34 -4.55 8.43 12.94
C ALA A 34 -5.53 8.52 14.12
N ASN A 35 -5.16 7.98 15.30
CA ASN A 35 -6.02 8.03 16.49
C ASN A 35 -6.23 9.46 17.02
N ASN A 36 -5.20 10.27 16.98
CA ASN A 36 -5.17 11.62 17.51
C ASN A 36 -5.62 12.67 16.49
N THR A 37 -6.10 12.24 15.32
CA THR A 37 -6.59 13.13 14.25
C THR A 37 -8.10 13.01 14.14
N ALA A 38 -8.80 14.12 14.34
CA ALA A 38 -10.23 14.23 14.11
C ALA A 38 -10.54 14.66 12.66
N ILE A 39 -11.75 14.37 12.18
CA ILE A 39 -12.22 14.87 10.87
C ILE A 39 -12.17 16.40 10.83
N ASP A 40 -12.46 17.07 11.93
CA ASP A 40 -12.40 18.53 12.03
C ASP A 40 -10.98 19.07 11.81
N ASP A 41 -9.95 18.37 12.26
CA ASP A 41 -8.56 18.73 11.96
C ASP A 41 -8.24 18.62 10.46
N ILE A 42 -8.74 17.54 9.83
CA ILE A 42 -8.52 17.28 8.40
C ILE A 42 -9.17 18.39 7.55
N VAL A 43 -10.45 18.69 7.79
CA VAL A 43 -11.16 19.69 6.98
C VAL A 43 -10.63 21.10 7.22
N LYS A 44 -10.26 21.44 8.45
CA LYS A 44 -9.61 22.71 8.78
C LYS A 44 -8.28 22.87 8.04
N LYS A 45 -7.46 21.82 8.04
CA LYS A 45 -6.17 21.83 7.34
C LYS A 45 -6.34 21.87 5.81
N ALA A 46 -7.34 21.15 5.29
CA ALA A 46 -7.67 21.15 3.86
C ALA A 46 -8.37 22.45 3.39
N GLY A 47 -8.80 23.32 4.31
CA GLY A 47 -9.50 24.56 3.98
C GLY A 47 -10.89 24.32 3.37
N VAL A 48 -11.60 23.27 3.79
CA VAL A 48 -12.94 22.92 3.31
C VAL A 48 -13.94 22.80 4.45
N ALA A 49 -15.23 22.92 4.14
CA ALA A 49 -16.28 22.69 5.13
C ALA A 49 -16.39 21.20 5.49
N LYS A 50 -16.83 20.90 6.73
CA LYS A 50 -17.01 19.52 7.23
C LYS A 50 -17.95 18.69 6.35
N GLY A 51 -19.04 19.29 5.85
CA GLY A 51 -19.94 18.62 4.89
C GLY A 51 -19.25 18.20 3.59
N THR A 52 -18.19 18.91 3.18
CA THR A 52 -17.39 18.54 2.00
C THR A 52 -16.66 17.20 2.21
N PHE A 53 -16.18 16.91 3.42
CA PHE A 53 -15.55 15.63 3.75
C PHE A 53 -16.49 14.46 3.45
N TYR A 54 -17.72 14.54 3.94
CA TYR A 54 -18.73 13.47 3.80
C TYR A 54 -19.27 13.29 2.38
N LEU A 55 -18.95 14.20 1.45
CA LEU A 55 -19.21 13.98 0.02
C LEU A 55 -18.23 13.01 -0.63
N TYR A 56 -17.07 12.79 0.00
CA TYR A 56 -15.99 11.94 -0.55
C TYR A 56 -15.71 10.70 0.30
N PHE A 57 -15.83 10.81 1.62
CA PHE A 57 -15.44 9.79 2.57
C PHE A 57 -16.56 9.54 3.58
N LYS A 58 -16.85 8.27 3.81
CA LYS A 58 -17.87 7.83 4.76
C LYS A 58 -17.50 8.22 6.19
N ASP A 59 -16.26 8.00 6.55
CA ASP A 59 -15.69 8.28 7.87
C ASP A 59 -14.15 8.41 7.79
N LYS A 60 -13.51 8.51 8.96
CA LYS A 60 -12.06 8.61 9.07
C LYS A 60 -11.34 7.35 8.60
N TYR A 61 -11.93 6.19 8.73
CA TYR A 61 -11.31 4.93 8.34
C TYR A 61 -11.36 4.74 6.83
N ASP A 62 -12.42 5.21 6.17
CA ASP A 62 -12.50 5.20 4.70
C ASP A 62 -11.36 6.01 4.04
N ILE A 63 -11.06 7.22 4.55
CA ILE A 63 -9.92 7.99 4.01
C ILE A 63 -8.58 7.34 4.35
N ILE A 64 -8.43 6.69 5.52
CA ILE A 64 -7.23 5.93 5.89
C ILE A 64 -7.01 4.78 4.91
N ASP A 65 -8.03 3.96 4.67
CA ASP A 65 -7.97 2.79 3.80
C ASP A 65 -7.58 3.20 2.37
N ARG A 66 -8.23 4.23 1.83
CA ARG A 66 -7.89 4.76 0.50
C ARG A 66 -6.48 5.34 0.43
N LEU A 67 -6.02 6.03 1.49
CA LEU A 67 -4.64 6.52 1.58
C LEU A 67 -3.62 5.39 1.57
N ILE A 68 -3.88 4.32 2.32
CA ILE A 68 -3.00 3.17 2.36
C ILE A 68 -2.94 2.52 0.97
N LEU A 69 -4.08 2.30 0.31
CA LEU A 69 -4.14 1.73 -1.02
C LEU A 69 -3.40 2.59 -2.06
N ASP A 70 -3.65 3.91 -2.08
CA ASP A 70 -3.00 4.84 -2.99
C ASP A 70 -1.47 4.85 -2.81
N LYS A 71 -1.00 4.91 -1.55
CA LYS A 71 0.43 4.90 -1.23
C LYS A 71 1.08 3.54 -1.50
N SER A 72 0.35 2.46 -1.30
CA SER A 72 0.83 1.12 -1.65
C SER A 72 0.95 0.94 -3.17
N ALA A 73 -0.02 1.42 -3.95
CA ALA A 73 0.05 1.41 -5.41
C ALA A 73 1.26 2.22 -5.92
N GLN A 74 1.48 3.42 -5.38
CA GLN A 74 2.64 4.23 -5.73
C GLN A 74 3.96 3.50 -5.42
N LEU A 75 4.08 2.90 -4.22
CA LEU A 75 5.27 2.13 -3.82
C LEU A 75 5.52 0.93 -4.76
N ILE A 76 4.46 0.21 -5.12
CA ILE A 76 4.55 -0.95 -6.02
C ILE A 76 5.01 -0.51 -7.40
N ASN A 77 4.42 0.54 -7.96
CA ASN A 77 4.81 1.06 -9.27
C ASN A 77 6.27 1.53 -9.29
N GLU A 78 6.71 2.28 -8.29
CA GLU A 78 8.10 2.70 -8.15
C GLU A 78 9.04 1.49 -8.05
N ALA A 79 8.68 0.46 -7.28
CA ALA A 79 9.47 -0.76 -7.14
C ALA A 79 9.61 -1.51 -8.47
N VAL A 80 8.53 -1.61 -9.25
CA VAL A 80 8.51 -2.27 -10.56
C VAL A 80 9.32 -1.48 -11.59
N GLU A 81 9.19 -0.16 -11.62
CA GLU A 81 9.98 0.70 -12.51
C GLU A 81 11.48 0.55 -12.23
N GLU A 82 11.89 0.59 -10.96
CA GLU A 82 13.30 0.41 -10.57
C GLU A 82 13.79 -1.01 -10.89
N MET A 83 12.98 -2.04 -10.64
CA MET A 83 13.30 -3.43 -10.99
C MET A 83 13.54 -3.60 -12.49
N ASN A 84 12.72 -2.97 -13.33
CA ASN A 84 12.87 -3.02 -14.79
C ASN A 84 14.14 -2.31 -15.27
N LYS A 85 14.55 -1.22 -14.63
CA LYS A 85 15.82 -0.54 -14.94
C LYS A 85 17.06 -1.40 -14.67
N VAL A 86 17.00 -2.22 -13.62
CA VAL A 86 18.11 -3.12 -13.23
C VAL A 86 18.26 -4.31 -14.20
N GLY A 87 17.19 -4.69 -14.92
CA GLY A 87 17.24 -5.76 -15.90
C GLY A 87 17.37 -7.16 -15.30
N LEU A 88 16.77 -7.41 -14.15
CA LEU A 88 16.78 -8.71 -13.46
C LEU A 88 16.12 -9.79 -14.33
N LYS A 89 16.74 -10.98 -14.39
CA LYS A 89 16.35 -12.02 -15.33
C LYS A 89 15.40 -13.06 -14.74
N ASN A 90 15.63 -13.48 -13.51
CA ASN A 90 14.86 -14.55 -12.90
C ASN A 90 13.88 -14.05 -11.82
N PHE A 91 12.86 -14.85 -11.55
CA PHE A 91 11.79 -14.52 -10.61
C PHE A 91 12.29 -14.35 -9.18
N LYS A 92 13.22 -15.19 -8.74
CA LYS A 92 13.88 -15.09 -7.43
C LYS A 92 14.55 -13.74 -7.20
N GLU A 93 15.37 -13.29 -8.16
CA GLU A 93 16.04 -11.97 -8.07
C GLU A 93 15.02 -10.83 -8.04
N LYS A 94 13.97 -10.90 -8.87
CA LYS A 94 12.88 -9.93 -8.90
C LYS A 94 12.14 -9.85 -7.56
N THR A 95 11.81 -10.99 -6.97
CA THR A 95 11.16 -11.10 -5.67
C THR A 95 12.01 -10.47 -4.56
N LEU A 96 13.28 -10.83 -4.49
CA LEU A 96 14.18 -10.27 -3.46
C LEU A 96 14.41 -8.77 -3.64
N PHE A 97 14.52 -8.30 -4.87
CA PHE A 97 14.62 -6.88 -5.17
C PHE A 97 13.38 -6.13 -4.71
N PHE A 98 12.20 -6.62 -5.07
CA PHE A 98 10.93 -6.02 -4.70
C PHE A 98 10.79 -5.90 -3.17
N ILE A 99 11.03 -6.99 -2.44
CA ILE A 99 10.96 -6.99 -0.97
C ILE A 99 12.00 -6.03 -0.37
N ASN A 100 13.22 -6.02 -0.91
CA ASN A 100 14.26 -5.09 -0.45
C ASN A 100 13.87 -3.62 -0.69
N TYR A 101 13.21 -3.33 -1.80
CA TYR A 101 12.69 -2.00 -2.10
C TYR A 101 11.63 -1.57 -1.08
N VAL A 102 10.67 -2.44 -0.79
CA VAL A 102 9.62 -2.24 0.23
C VAL A 102 10.22 -2.00 1.62
N ILE A 103 11.20 -2.82 2.04
CA ILE A 103 11.91 -2.64 3.31
C ILE A 103 12.60 -1.27 3.36
N THR A 104 13.30 -0.89 2.28
CA THR A 104 14.00 0.38 2.18
C THR A 104 13.06 1.57 2.25
N TYR A 105 11.90 1.47 1.59
CA TYR A 105 10.83 2.46 1.69
C TYR A 105 10.34 2.62 3.12
N PHE A 106 10.05 1.53 3.83
CA PHE A 106 9.55 1.58 5.20
C PHE A 106 10.59 2.08 6.21
N LYS A 107 11.89 1.83 5.99
CA LYS A 107 12.97 2.44 6.79
C LYS A 107 12.92 3.96 6.73
N LYS A 108 12.62 4.51 5.55
CA LYS A 108 12.52 5.97 5.31
C LYS A 108 11.15 6.54 5.73
N ASN A 109 10.10 5.73 5.65
CA ASN A 109 8.70 6.13 5.85
C ASN A 109 8.06 5.40 7.04
N LYS A 110 8.67 5.48 8.23
CA LYS A 110 8.22 4.77 9.45
C LYS A 110 6.78 5.05 9.83
N LEU A 111 6.28 6.25 9.55
CA LEU A 111 4.92 6.64 9.87
C LEU A 111 3.90 5.94 8.96
N MET A 112 4.26 5.74 7.68
CA MET A 112 3.47 4.93 6.76
C MET A 112 3.42 3.46 7.21
N LEU A 113 4.54 2.90 7.64
CA LEU A 113 4.58 1.55 8.20
C LEU A 113 3.69 1.41 9.44
N LYS A 114 3.70 2.39 10.35
CA LYS A 114 2.78 2.42 11.51
C LYS A 114 1.32 2.51 11.10
N LEU A 115 1.01 3.29 10.07
CA LEU A 115 -0.34 3.46 9.57
C LEU A 115 -0.86 2.16 8.95
N ILE A 116 -0.05 1.52 8.10
CA ILE A 116 -0.36 0.22 7.48
C ILE A 116 -0.56 -0.83 8.57
N ASN A 117 0.42 -1.06 9.44
CA ASN A 117 0.36 -2.12 10.44
C ASN A 117 -0.87 -2.04 11.33
N LYS A 118 -1.27 -0.82 11.74
CA LYS A 118 -2.42 -0.62 12.62
C LYS A 118 -3.76 -0.89 11.94
N ASN A 119 -3.85 -0.68 10.64
CA ASN A 119 -5.09 -0.80 9.87
C ASN A 119 -5.10 -2.07 8.99
N PHE A 120 -4.04 -2.87 9.06
CA PHE A 120 -3.83 -4.06 8.24
C PHE A 120 -4.85 -5.18 8.51
N SER A 121 -5.39 -5.25 9.73
CA SER A 121 -6.41 -6.24 10.12
C SER A 121 -7.75 -6.10 9.40
N THR A 122 -7.92 -5.08 8.56
CA THR A 122 -9.19 -4.76 7.88
C THR A 122 -9.36 -5.40 6.50
N GLY A 123 -8.59 -6.45 6.18
CA GLY A 123 -8.72 -7.12 4.88
C GLY A 123 -8.13 -6.34 3.71
N LEU A 124 -7.11 -5.51 3.97
CA LEU A 124 -6.45 -4.69 2.96
C LEU A 124 -5.83 -5.55 1.85
N PHE A 125 -5.22 -6.69 2.22
CA PHE A 125 -4.72 -7.67 1.25
C PHE A 125 -5.84 -8.15 0.32
N LYS A 126 -6.98 -8.53 0.89
CA LYS A 126 -8.15 -8.98 0.13
C LYS A 126 -8.69 -7.89 -0.80
N ARG A 127 -8.75 -6.63 -0.33
CA ARG A 127 -9.16 -5.49 -1.16
C ARG A 127 -8.14 -5.16 -2.24
N ALA A 128 -6.86 -5.33 -1.95
CA ALA A 128 -5.79 -5.11 -2.92
C ALA A 128 -5.75 -6.21 -3.99
N ALA A 129 -5.95 -7.48 -3.59
CA ALA A 129 -5.91 -8.63 -4.48
C ALA A 129 -7.23 -8.85 -5.26
N ILE A 130 -8.39 -8.58 -4.61
CA ILE A 130 -9.72 -8.82 -5.19
C ILE A 130 -10.44 -7.49 -5.33
N ASN A 131 -10.66 -7.07 -6.56
CA ASN A 131 -11.40 -5.83 -6.86
C ASN A 131 -12.89 -5.98 -6.50
N THR A 132 -13.28 -5.65 -5.26
CA THR A 132 -14.66 -5.72 -4.81
C THR A 132 -15.46 -4.43 -5.02
N ASP A 133 -14.81 -3.28 -5.29
CA ASP A 133 -15.48 -1.98 -5.26
C ASP A 133 -15.34 -1.11 -6.52
N GLY A 134 -14.85 -1.66 -7.65
CA GLY A 134 -14.79 -0.92 -8.94
C GLY A 134 -13.87 0.32 -8.93
N ASN A 135 -13.18 0.61 -7.83
CA ASN A 135 -12.18 1.67 -7.72
C ASN A 135 -10.78 1.08 -7.90
N THR A 136 -10.24 1.36 -9.00
CA THR A 136 -9.05 0.87 -9.67
C THR A 136 -7.76 1.07 -8.89
N HIS A 137 -7.25 -0.01 -8.31
CA HIS A 137 -5.82 -0.19 -8.10
C HIS A 137 -5.36 -1.36 -8.99
N THR A 138 -5.55 -1.19 -10.29
CA THR A 138 -5.25 -2.17 -11.34
C THR A 138 -3.80 -2.64 -11.25
N GLU A 139 -2.90 -1.72 -10.90
CA GLU A 139 -1.46 -1.98 -10.79
C GLU A 139 -1.12 -2.98 -9.67
N ILE A 140 -1.78 -2.88 -8.51
CA ILE A 140 -1.58 -3.83 -7.41
C ILE A 140 -2.04 -5.23 -7.82
N GLN A 141 -3.20 -5.30 -8.49
CA GLN A 141 -3.77 -6.57 -8.96
C GLN A 141 -2.90 -7.21 -10.03
N GLU A 142 -2.38 -6.44 -10.97
CA GLU A 142 -1.48 -6.92 -12.01
C GLU A 142 -0.20 -7.52 -11.41
N ILE A 143 0.37 -6.88 -10.39
CA ILE A 143 1.55 -7.40 -9.70
C ILE A 143 1.22 -8.68 -8.93
N PHE A 144 0.11 -8.74 -8.19
CA PHE A 144 -0.28 -9.96 -7.49
C PHE A 144 -0.52 -11.12 -8.47
N LYS A 145 -1.22 -10.85 -9.56
CA LYS A 145 -1.44 -11.83 -10.63
C LYS A 145 -0.11 -12.32 -11.21
N LEU A 146 0.80 -11.41 -11.52
CA LEU A 146 2.14 -11.78 -12.01
C LEU A 146 2.90 -12.69 -11.04
N PHE A 147 2.84 -12.41 -9.73
CA PHE A 147 3.47 -13.26 -8.73
C PHE A 147 2.82 -14.64 -8.66
N ILE A 148 1.48 -14.71 -8.65
CA ILE A 148 0.74 -15.98 -8.64
C ILE A 148 1.06 -16.80 -9.90
N GLU A 149 0.98 -16.20 -11.09
CA GLU A 149 1.29 -16.87 -12.36
C GLU A 149 2.71 -17.45 -12.35
N ASN A 150 3.70 -16.70 -11.83
CA ASN A 150 5.07 -17.22 -11.73
C ASN A 150 5.20 -18.40 -10.74
N LEU A 151 4.46 -18.42 -9.64
CA LEU A 151 4.46 -19.55 -8.70
C LEU A 151 3.80 -20.79 -9.32
N VAL A 152 2.69 -20.59 -10.03
CA VAL A 152 2.01 -21.66 -10.75
C VAL A 152 2.87 -22.24 -11.87
N ASP A 153 3.56 -21.39 -12.64
CA ASP A 153 4.50 -21.82 -13.68
C ASP A 153 5.69 -22.62 -13.12
N ASN A 154 6.05 -22.41 -11.84
CA ASN A 154 7.06 -23.19 -11.12
C ASN A 154 6.47 -24.46 -10.44
N GLY A 155 5.20 -24.76 -10.65
CA GLY A 155 4.59 -26.04 -10.25
C GLY A 155 3.74 -25.97 -8.97
N MET A 156 3.50 -24.79 -8.39
CA MET A 156 2.62 -24.60 -7.24
C MET A 156 1.14 -24.63 -7.70
N ASP A 157 0.25 -25.17 -6.90
CA ASP A 157 -1.19 -25.05 -7.13
C ASP A 157 -1.65 -23.58 -6.99
N GLU A 158 -2.69 -23.17 -7.73
CA GLU A 158 -3.13 -21.77 -7.75
C GLU A 158 -3.60 -21.29 -6.37
N GLU A 159 -4.36 -22.12 -5.63
CA GLU A 159 -4.82 -21.79 -4.27
C GLU A 159 -3.62 -21.72 -3.31
N GLU A 160 -2.67 -22.62 -3.44
CA GLU A 160 -1.43 -22.61 -2.66
C GLU A 160 -0.57 -21.38 -2.98
N ALA A 161 -0.47 -20.97 -4.24
CA ALA A 161 0.24 -19.76 -4.67
C ALA A 161 -0.38 -18.48 -4.07
N GLU A 162 -1.72 -18.38 -4.04
CA GLU A 162 -2.42 -17.28 -3.38
C GLU A 162 -2.12 -17.23 -1.88
N ILE A 163 -2.16 -18.38 -1.21
CA ILE A 163 -1.85 -18.50 0.22
C ILE A 163 -0.38 -18.16 0.50
N ALA A 164 0.54 -18.66 -0.33
CA ALA A 164 1.97 -18.37 -0.20
C ALA A 164 2.25 -16.87 -0.34
N LEU A 165 1.64 -16.21 -1.32
CA LEU A 165 1.77 -14.78 -1.51
C LEU A 165 1.21 -13.99 -0.32
N PHE A 166 0.04 -14.39 0.21
CA PHE A 166 -0.53 -13.82 1.42
C PHE A 166 0.43 -13.98 2.63
N MET A 167 0.97 -15.20 2.84
CA MET A 167 1.91 -15.46 3.93
C MET A 167 3.18 -14.62 3.82
N VAL A 168 3.73 -14.44 2.62
CA VAL A 168 4.90 -13.59 2.38
C VAL A 168 4.57 -12.13 2.71
N PHE A 169 3.42 -11.65 2.30
CA PHE A 169 2.98 -10.29 2.56
C PHE A 169 2.85 -10.00 4.06
N GLU A 170 2.17 -10.90 4.82
CA GLU A 170 2.03 -10.81 6.27
C GLU A 170 3.38 -10.90 6.98
N LEU A 171 4.23 -11.84 6.56
CA LEU A 171 5.56 -12.03 7.13
C LEU A 171 6.41 -10.77 6.96
N VAL A 172 6.51 -10.24 5.75
CA VAL A 172 7.31 -9.04 5.45
C VAL A 172 6.77 -7.83 6.20
N GLY A 173 5.46 -7.62 6.20
CA GLY A 173 4.82 -6.50 6.91
C GLY A 173 5.06 -6.55 8.41
N SER A 174 4.83 -7.70 9.04
CA SER A 174 5.02 -7.91 10.48
C SER A 174 6.48 -7.77 10.90
N VAL A 175 7.40 -8.39 10.16
CA VAL A 175 8.85 -8.30 10.43
C VAL A 175 9.35 -6.87 10.24
N CYS A 176 8.91 -6.16 9.20
CA CYS A 176 9.25 -4.76 9.03
C CYS A 176 8.79 -3.91 10.22
N TYR A 177 7.55 -4.10 10.69
CA TYR A 177 7.05 -3.35 11.84
C TYR A 177 7.86 -3.63 13.10
N SER A 178 8.04 -4.90 13.45
CA SER A 178 8.78 -5.30 14.65
C SER A 178 10.22 -4.79 14.61
N SER A 179 10.93 -4.99 13.51
CA SER A 179 12.36 -4.67 13.42
C SER A 179 12.66 -3.18 13.13
N ILE A 180 11.80 -2.47 12.40
CA ILE A 180 12.01 -1.04 12.08
C ILE A 180 11.46 -0.14 13.18
N ILE A 181 10.27 -0.47 13.73
CA ILE A 181 9.57 0.38 14.70
C ILE A 181 9.93 0.01 16.13
N LEU A 182 9.79 -1.30 16.50
CA LEU A 182 10.02 -1.77 17.84
C LEU A 182 11.50 -2.10 18.12
N LYS A 183 12.28 -2.35 17.07
CA LYS A 183 13.68 -2.81 17.16
C LYS A 183 13.82 -4.19 17.79
N GLU A 184 12.81 -5.03 17.64
CA GLU A 184 12.73 -6.36 18.22
C GLU A 184 12.51 -7.42 17.12
N PRO A 185 13.12 -8.61 17.27
CA PRO A 185 14.18 -8.95 18.23
C PRO A 185 15.53 -8.31 17.87
N LYS A 186 15.68 -7.77 16.65
CA LYS A 186 16.86 -7.10 16.10
C LYS A 186 16.49 -6.08 15.04
N ASP A 187 17.46 -5.25 14.63
CA ASP A 187 17.29 -4.34 13.50
C ASP A 187 17.00 -5.09 12.18
N ILE A 188 16.22 -4.48 11.30
CA ILE A 188 15.81 -5.10 10.04
C ILE A 188 17.00 -5.50 9.16
N ASP A 189 18.12 -4.78 9.22
CA ASP A 189 19.29 -5.12 8.41
C ASP A 189 19.95 -6.42 8.86
N GLU A 190 19.86 -6.76 10.16
CA GLU A 190 20.33 -8.04 10.69
C GLU A 190 19.37 -9.20 10.37
N ILE A 191 18.07 -8.93 10.34
CA ILE A 191 17.02 -9.93 10.08
C ILE A 191 16.85 -10.20 8.57
N LYS A 192 17.10 -9.21 7.73
CA LYS A 192 16.85 -9.28 6.28
C LYS A 192 17.39 -10.53 5.59
N PRO A 193 18.62 -11.03 5.83
CA PRO A 193 19.09 -12.27 5.21
C PRO A 193 18.24 -13.49 5.58
N ILE A 194 17.79 -13.57 6.83
CA ILE A 194 16.94 -14.66 7.32
C ILE A 194 15.52 -14.53 6.74
N LEU A 195 14.98 -13.33 6.69
CA LEU A 195 13.69 -13.04 6.07
C LEU A 195 13.68 -13.47 4.61
N PHE A 196 14.69 -13.08 3.82
CA PHE A 196 14.82 -13.45 2.42
C PHE A 196 14.85 -14.96 2.21
N LYS A 197 15.66 -15.67 3.03
CA LYS A 197 15.73 -17.14 2.99
C LYS A 197 14.37 -17.79 3.24
N ASN A 198 13.58 -17.27 4.19
CA ASN A 198 12.28 -17.85 4.50
C ASN A 198 11.20 -17.48 3.47
N VAL A 199 11.24 -16.27 2.91
CA VAL A 199 10.37 -15.90 1.78
C VAL A 199 10.57 -16.84 0.60
N LEU A 200 11.83 -17.09 0.21
CA LEU A 200 12.14 -18.01 -0.89
C LEU A 200 11.66 -19.44 -0.62
N LYS A 201 11.68 -19.89 0.64
CA LYS A 201 11.15 -21.20 1.01
C LYS A 201 9.64 -21.27 0.94
N ILE A 202 8.93 -20.21 1.36
CA ILE A 202 7.45 -20.14 1.28
C ILE A 202 7.02 -20.15 -0.19
N MET A 203 7.77 -19.49 -1.05
CA MET A 203 7.49 -19.39 -2.49
C MET A 203 8.11 -20.54 -3.31
N GLU A 204 8.84 -21.45 -2.69
CA GLU A 204 9.53 -22.61 -3.33
C GLU A 204 10.44 -22.24 -4.51
N ILE A 205 11.18 -21.11 -4.40
CA ILE A 205 12.04 -20.55 -5.45
C ILE A 205 13.48 -20.29 -5.01
#